data_a7fd5ca291fb3ffb452e8e6c74d436e1
#
_entry.id   a7fd5ca291fb3ffb452e8e6c74d436e1
#
_cell.length_a   1.000
_cell.length_b   1.000
_cell.length_c   1.000
_cell.angle_alpha   90.00
_cell.angle_beta   90.00
_cell.angle_gamma   90.00
#
_symmetry.space_group_name_H-M   'P 1'
#
loop_
_entity.id
_entity.type
_entity.pdbx_description
1 polymer ?
#
loop_
_entity_poly.entity_id
_entity_poly.type
_entity_poly.pdbx_seq_one_letter_code
_entity_poly.pdbx_strand_id
1 'polypeptide(L)' 'MVIFKCKHKEICIIDCKKENRYYNVKCVKCGEQWQEPKAVGEEYTIGKIIKRM' A
#
# COMPACT_ATOMS: atom_id res chain seq x y z
N MET A 1 20.09 3.89 -19.87
CA MET A 1 18.78 3.68 -19.27
C MET A 1 18.83 3.95 -17.78
N VAL A 2 18.00 4.84 -17.31
CA VAL A 2 17.96 5.19 -15.89
C VAL A 2 16.89 4.36 -15.22
N ILE A 3 17.29 3.57 -14.23
CA ILE A 3 16.36 2.77 -13.45
C ILE A 3 16.14 3.47 -12.13
N PHE A 4 14.91 3.96 -11.94
CA PHE A 4 14.55 4.56 -10.68
C PHE A 4 14.02 3.48 -9.74
N LYS A 5 14.76 3.25 -8.67
CA LYS A 5 14.27 2.37 -7.61
C LYS A 5 13.51 3.21 -6.61
N CYS A 6 12.21 3.12 -6.66
CA CYS A 6 11.37 3.75 -5.66
C CYS A 6 11.40 2.92 -4.39
N LYS A 7 11.65 3.57 -3.26
CA LYS A 7 11.71 2.87 -1.98
C LYS A 7 10.33 2.60 -1.39
N HIS A 8 9.27 3.11 -2.03
CA HIS A 8 7.88 2.93 -1.60
C HIS A 8 7.70 3.24 -0.11
N LYS A 9 8.25 4.36 0.33
CA LYS A 9 8.17 4.75 1.74
C LYS A 9 6.80 5.21 2.16
N GLU A 10 6.04 5.75 1.22
CA GLU A 10 4.68 6.20 1.48
C GLU A 10 3.73 5.48 0.53
N ILE A 11 2.79 4.74 1.10
CA ILE A 11 1.81 4.00 0.31
C ILE A 11 0.40 4.40 0.73
N CYS A 12 -0.51 4.38 -0.24
CA CYS A 12 -1.91 4.71 0.00
C CYS A 12 -2.75 3.47 -0.20
N ILE A 13 -3.68 3.23 0.71
CA ILE A 13 -4.61 2.11 0.58
C ILE A 13 -5.68 2.52 -0.44
N ILE A 14 -5.77 1.77 -1.53
CA ILE A 14 -6.72 2.05 -2.61
C ILE A 14 -7.90 1.09 -2.61
N ASP A 15 -7.76 -0.06 -1.98
CA ASP A 15 -8.85 -1.02 -1.83
C ASP A 15 -8.59 -1.92 -0.61
N CYS A 16 -9.61 -2.16 0.19
CA CYS A 16 -9.50 -3.00 1.37
C CYS A 16 -10.85 -3.60 1.72
N LYS A 17 -11.11 -4.80 1.23
CA LYS A 17 -12.35 -5.51 1.53
C LYS A 17 -12.19 -6.32 2.82
N LYS A 18 -13.20 -6.26 3.69
CA LYS A 18 -13.16 -6.97 4.99
C LYS A 18 -12.97 -8.47 4.83
N GLU A 19 -13.54 -9.04 3.81
CA GLU A 19 -13.50 -10.48 3.54
C GLU A 19 -12.17 -10.95 2.96
N ASN A 20 -11.34 -10.03 2.47
CA ASN A 20 -10.06 -10.37 1.89
C ASN A 20 -8.94 -10.29 2.93
N ARG A 21 -7.99 -11.20 2.84
CA ARG A 21 -6.81 -11.20 3.70
C ARG A 21 -5.75 -10.24 3.23
N TYR A 22 -5.94 -9.65 2.06
CA TYR A 22 -5.00 -8.72 1.44
C TYR A 22 -5.68 -7.40 1.17
N TYR A 23 -4.90 -6.36 1.11
CA TYR A 23 -5.39 -5.06 0.73
C TYR A 23 -4.50 -4.49 -0.38
N ASN A 24 -5.09 -3.67 -1.24
CA ASN A 24 -4.39 -3.09 -2.37
C ASN A 24 -3.81 -1.73 -1.97
N VAL A 25 -2.56 -1.51 -2.35
CA VAL A 25 -1.87 -0.27 -2.06
C VAL A 25 -1.25 0.31 -3.32
N LYS A 26 -0.99 1.59 -3.27
CA LYS A 26 -0.35 2.32 -4.35
C LYS A 26 0.73 3.21 -3.77
N CYS A 27 1.90 3.18 -4.38
CA CYS A 27 2.97 4.09 -3.99
C CYS A 27 2.60 5.52 -4.38
N VAL A 28 2.65 6.43 -3.42
CA VAL A 28 2.27 7.82 -3.64
C VAL A 28 3.20 8.51 -4.65
N LYS A 29 4.46 8.11 -4.67
CA LYS A 29 5.46 8.76 -5.53
C LYS A 29 5.55 8.19 -6.93
N CYS A 30 5.62 6.86 -7.06
CA CYS A 30 5.83 6.25 -8.37
C CYS A 30 4.56 5.70 -9.01
N GLY A 31 3.48 5.59 -8.24
CA GLY A 31 2.21 5.10 -8.76
C GLY A 31 2.11 3.59 -8.90
N GLU A 32 3.12 2.84 -8.50
CA GLU A 32 3.06 1.39 -8.56
C GLU A 32 2.04 0.83 -7.58
N GLN A 33 1.33 -0.20 -8.00
CA GLN A 33 0.28 -0.82 -7.20
C GLN A 33 0.62 -2.27 -6.92
N TRP A 34 0.28 -2.74 -5.72
CA TRP A 34 0.46 -4.15 -5.34
C TRP A 34 -0.47 -4.49 -4.19
N GLN A 35 -0.45 -5.76 -3.78
CA GLN A 35 -1.22 -6.24 -2.65
C GLN A 35 -0.29 -6.50 -1.46
N GLU A 36 -0.78 -6.21 -0.27
CA GLU A 36 -0.09 -6.48 0.98
C GLU A 36 -0.97 -7.35 1.87
N PRO A 37 -0.39 -8.25 2.65
CA PRO A 37 -1.16 -9.05 3.59
C PRO A 37 -1.62 -8.20 4.78
N LYS A 38 -2.85 -8.45 5.23
CA LYS A 38 -3.38 -7.76 6.39
C LYS A 38 -2.81 -8.37 7.68
N ALA A 39 -2.49 -7.49 8.63
CA ALA A 39 -2.06 -7.92 9.95
C ALA A 39 -3.25 -8.00 10.89
N VAL A 40 -3.20 -8.95 11.82
CA VAL A 40 -4.25 -9.12 12.82
C VAL A 40 -4.27 -7.92 13.76
N GLY A 41 -5.44 -7.38 14.00
CA GLY A 41 -5.62 -6.25 14.91
C GLY A 41 -5.39 -4.89 14.30
N GLU A 42 -5.08 -4.82 13.02
CA GLU A 42 -4.91 -3.56 12.33
C GLU A 42 -6.18 -3.15 11.58
N GLU A 43 -6.40 -1.85 11.48
CA GLU A 43 -7.50 -1.31 10.71
C GLU A 43 -6.99 -0.74 9.39
N TYR A 44 -7.71 -1.06 8.32
CA TYR A 44 -7.37 -0.60 6.98
C TYR A 44 -8.53 0.19 6.42
N THR A 45 -8.25 1.42 5.98
CA THR A 45 -9.25 2.32 5.43
C THR A 45 -8.77 2.85 4.10
N ILE A 46 -9.65 2.88 3.11
CA ILE A 46 -9.34 3.43 1.79
C ILE A 46 -8.90 4.89 1.93
N GLY A 47 -7.79 5.22 1.31
CA GLY A 47 -7.21 6.57 1.39
C GLY A 47 -6.22 6.78 2.50
N LYS A 48 -6.05 5.79 3.37
CA LYS A 48 -5.08 5.90 4.46
C LYS A 48 -3.66 5.85 3.91
N ILE A 49 -2.83 6.76 4.39
CA ILE A 49 -1.41 6.79 4.01
C ILE A 49 -0.59 6.08 5.08
N ILE A 50 0.21 5.13 4.66
CA ILE A 50 1.11 4.38 5.53
C ILE A 50 2.53 4.78 5.19
N LYS A 51 3.28 5.22 6.19
CA LYS A 51 4.68 5.57 6.02
C LYS A 51 5.55 4.39 6.45
N ARG A 52 6.47 4.01 5.59
CA ARG A 52 7.43 2.94 5.88
C ARG A 52 8.83 3.52 5.94
N MET A 53 9.61 2.99 6.84
CA MET A 53 11.01 3.36 6.92
C MET A 53 11.89 2.46 6.07
#